data_b23fc99a1705a435e37c3b03c526d83a
#
_entry.id   b23fc99a1705a435e37c3b03c526d83a
#
_cell.length_a   1.000
_cell.length_b   1.000
_cell.length_c   1.000
_cell.angle_alpha   90.00
_cell.angle_beta   90.00
_cell.angle_gamma   90.00
#
_symmetry.space_group_name_H-M   'P 1'
#
loop_
_entity.id
_entity.type
_entity.pdbx_description
1 polymer ?
#
loop_
_entity_poly.entity_id
_entity_poly.type
_entity_poly.pdbx_seq_one_letter_code
_entity_poly.pdbx_strand_id
1 'polypeptide(L)'
;MNVFRKLLAASFASIFSLSAVAATKVQFALDWKFEGPSAPYFLAIDNGHFSKAGLEVEISPGKGSLDAIPKVATGAFPVGFADINSLIKFLDQNPGAPVTAIMMVYDKPPFAIVGRKSLGISKPKDLEGSTLGAPPPDGAWAQFPSFAKANNLDMSKIKVEPVGFPTREPMLAEGKVDSVTGFSFSSYLNLVRLGTPESDISTILMADHGLKLYGNAIIVNTEYANANIGTVKAFLRPVGAGWKDAIADPSAAVAALVKRNPAADAKLEERRLGLAIDANVLTDYVKQNGMGNIDKSRFAGAIEQLRDTYEYKTTPKADLYFTDAFLPSGGFKLK
;
A
#
# COMPACT_ATOMS: atom_id res chain seq x y z
N MET A 1 -47.05 -39.67 64.40
CA MET A 1 -46.78 -38.25 64.48
C MET A 1 -45.60 -37.97 63.57
N ASN A 2 -45.91 -37.56 62.33
CA ASN A 2 -44.95 -37.44 61.23
C ASN A 2 -44.48 -36.00 61.07
N VAL A 3 -43.18 -35.78 61.21
CA VAL A 3 -42.57 -34.50 60.94
C VAL A 3 -42.00 -34.51 59.51
N PHE A 4 -42.63 -33.77 58.60
CA PHE A 4 -42.20 -33.57 57.23
C PHE A 4 -40.98 -32.62 57.23
N ARG A 5 -39.84 -33.13 56.80
CA ARG A 5 -38.63 -32.32 56.41
C ARG A 5 -38.81 -31.86 54.97
N LYS A 6 -39.02 -30.53 54.79
CA LYS A 6 -38.93 -29.89 53.49
C LYS A 6 -37.41 -29.54 53.23
N LEU A 7 -36.82 -30.22 52.27
CA LEU A 7 -35.52 -29.82 51.71
C LEU A 7 -35.79 -28.74 50.65
N LEU A 8 -35.35 -27.50 50.91
CA LEU A 8 -35.21 -26.48 49.89
C LEU A 8 -33.88 -26.71 49.14
N ALA A 9 -33.96 -27.14 47.89
CA ALA A 9 -32.84 -27.14 46.96
C ALA A 9 -32.69 -25.71 46.38
N ALA A 10 -31.71 -24.96 46.89
CA ALA A 10 -31.31 -23.67 46.28
C ALA A 10 -30.46 -23.96 45.07
N SER A 11 -30.99 -23.83 43.86
CA SER A 11 -30.26 -23.85 42.60
C SER A 11 -29.50 -22.53 42.45
N PHE A 12 -28.20 -22.55 42.66
CA PHE A 12 -27.30 -21.45 42.29
C PHE A 12 -27.12 -21.46 40.77
N ALA A 13 -27.92 -20.67 40.08
CA ALA A 13 -27.66 -20.35 38.67
C ALA A 13 -26.50 -19.36 38.61
N SER A 14 -25.29 -19.85 38.36
CA SER A 14 -24.13 -19.02 38.07
C SER A 14 -24.35 -18.32 36.73
N ILE A 15 -24.80 -17.07 36.79
CA ILE A 15 -24.84 -16.17 35.62
C ILE A 15 -23.39 -15.83 35.27
N PHE A 16 -22.81 -16.55 34.31
CA PHE A 16 -21.59 -16.11 33.64
C PHE A 16 -21.95 -14.86 32.84
N SER A 17 -21.71 -13.70 33.45
CA SER A 17 -21.68 -12.44 32.70
C SER A 17 -20.50 -12.49 31.72
N LEU A 18 -20.79 -12.83 30.44
CA LEU A 18 -19.85 -12.54 29.38
C LEU A 18 -19.68 -11.00 29.34
N SER A 19 -18.66 -10.51 30.00
CA SER A 19 -18.22 -9.13 29.77
C SER A 19 -17.82 -9.03 28.28
N ALA A 20 -18.64 -8.39 27.47
CA ALA A 20 -18.27 -8.05 26.11
C ALA A 20 -17.02 -7.16 26.19
N VAL A 21 -15.87 -7.72 25.87
CA VAL A 21 -14.64 -6.92 25.75
C VAL A 21 -14.88 -5.94 24.61
N ALA A 22 -14.85 -4.65 24.91
CA ALA A 22 -14.99 -3.61 23.90
C ALA A 22 -13.91 -3.80 22.83
N ALA A 23 -14.30 -3.69 21.56
CA ALA A 23 -13.36 -3.81 20.46
C ALA A 23 -12.28 -2.70 20.54
N THR A 24 -11.04 -3.08 20.29
CA THR A 24 -9.93 -2.12 20.26
C THR A 24 -10.00 -1.30 18.98
N LYS A 25 -10.10 0.02 19.12
CA LYS A 25 -10.10 0.95 17.98
C LYS A 25 -8.71 1.09 17.40
N VAL A 26 -8.60 0.97 16.07
CA VAL A 26 -7.36 1.15 15.32
C VAL A 26 -7.62 2.08 14.13
N GLN A 27 -6.93 3.22 14.11
CA GLN A 27 -6.94 4.12 12.97
C GLN A 27 -5.87 3.69 11.98
N PHE A 28 -6.25 3.54 10.70
CA PHE A 28 -5.38 3.10 9.62
C PHE A 28 -5.30 4.17 8.52
N ALA A 29 -4.12 4.76 8.33
CA ALA A 29 -3.88 5.76 7.30
C ALA A 29 -3.46 5.11 5.99
N LEU A 30 -4.22 5.28 4.92
CA LEU A 30 -3.76 4.95 3.57
C LEU A 30 -2.87 6.07 3.03
N ASP A 31 -2.07 5.73 2.05
CA ASP A 31 -1.28 6.72 1.30
C ASP A 31 -2.05 7.34 0.12
N TRP A 32 -3.23 6.80 -0.22
CA TRP A 32 -3.99 7.27 -1.37
C TRP A 32 -5.50 7.32 -1.10
N LYS A 33 -6.22 7.80 -2.11
CA LYS A 33 -7.67 7.85 -2.14
C LYS A 33 -8.28 6.45 -2.07
N PHE A 34 -9.57 6.37 -1.79
CA PHE A 34 -10.35 5.14 -1.86
C PHE A 34 -10.57 4.74 -3.32
N GLU A 35 -9.64 3.97 -3.86
CA GLU A 35 -9.64 3.37 -5.19
C GLU A 35 -9.51 1.84 -5.05
N GLY A 36 -9.64 1.10 -6.14
CA GLY A 36 -9.65 -0.36 -6.16
C GLY A 36 -8.64 -1.06 -5.23
N PRO A 37 -7.35 -0.66 -5.21
CA PRO A 37 -6.36 -1.28 -4.32
C PRO A 37 -6.62 -1.11 -2.81
N SER A 38 -7.51 -0.23 -2.39
CA SER A 38 -7.96 -0.13 -0.99
C SER A 38 -9.16 -1.03 -0.65
N ALA A 39 -9.81 -1.59 -1.67
CA ALA A 39 -11.00 -2.43 -1.53
C ALA A 39 -10.80 -3.65 -0.61
N PRO A 40 -9.65 -4.36 -0.61
CA PRO A 40 -9.41 -5.50 0.28
C PRO A 40 -9.55 -5.15 1.76
N TYR A 41 -9.17 -3.96 2.17
CA TYR A 41 -9.28 -3.51 3.56
C TYR A 41 -10.74 -3.28 3.96
N PHE A 42 -11.55 -2.72 3.06
CA PHE A 42 -12.98 -2.54 3.28
C PHE A 42 -13.74 -3.86 3.27
N LEU A 43 -13.36 -4.79 2.38
CA LEU A 43 -13.92 -6.14 2.37
C LEU A 43 -13.62 -6.87 3.69
N ALA A 44 -12.42 -6.71 4.24
CA ALA A 44 -12.06 -7.27 5.55
C ALA A 44 -12.95 -6.73 6.68
N ILE A 45 -13.36 -5.46 6.62
CA ILE A 45 -14.33 -4.88 7.57
C ILE A 45 -15.71 -5.51 7.34
N ASP A 46 -16.20 -5.52 6.11
CA ASP A 46 -17.55 -6.00 5.79
C ASP A 46 -17.74 -7.50 6.05
N ASN A 47 -16.70 -8.32 5.82
CA ASN A 47 -16.69 -9.75 6.15
C ASN A 47 -16.47 -10.03 7.65
N GLY A 48 -16.30 -8.98 8.45
CA GLY A 48 -16.14 -9.09 9.89
C GLY A 48 -14.80 -9.69 10.32
N HIS A 49 -13.77 -9.67 9.48
CA HIS A 49 -12.44 -10.19 9.86
C HIS A 49 -11.84 -9.38 11.01
N PHE A 50 -11.94 -8.05 10.96
CA PHE A 50 -11.45 -7.20 12.04
C PHE A 50 -12.27 -7.37 13.33
N SER A 51 -13.60 -7.40 13.24
CA SER A 51 -14.45 -7.58 14.42
C SER A 51 -14.24 -8.93 15.10
N LYS A 52 -14.07 -10.00 14.33
CA LYS A 52 -13.72 -11.34 14.85
C LYS A 52 -12.34 -11.36 15.54
N ALA A 53 -11.45 -10.44 15.15
CA ALA A 53 -10.15 -10.24 15.80
C ALA A 53 -10.21 -9.27 17.01
N GLY A 54 -11.40 -8.82 17.41
CA GLY A 54 -11.61 -7.88 18.51
C GLY A 54 -11.23 -6.43 18.17
N LEU A 55 -11.22 -6.07 16.88
CA LEU A 55 -10.81 -4.77 16.39
C LEU A 55 -11.96 -4.01 15.72
N GLU A 56 -12.01 -2.70 15.95
CA GLU A 56 -12.79 -1.72 15.20
C GLU A 56 -11.81 -0.85 14.41
N VAL A 57 -11.79 -0.99 13.08
CA VAL A 57 -10.80 -0.30 12.23
C VAL A 57 -11.46 0.84 11.47
N GLU A 58 -10.89 2.03 11.63
CA GLU A 58 -11.24 3.22 10.86
C GLU A 58 -10.14 3.53 9.84
N ILE A 59 -10.51 3.58 8.55
CA ILE A 59 -9.58 3.79 7.45
C ILE A 59 -9.72 5.22 6.94
N SER A 60 -8.58 5.92 6.85
CA SER A 60 -8.51 7.29 6.32
C SER A 60 -7.74 7.33 5.00
N PRO A 61 -8.21 8.10 4.00
CA PRO A 61 -7.47 8.30 2.76
C PRO A 61 -6.25 9.20 2.97
N GLY A 62 -5.27 9.11 2.07
CA GLY A 62 -4.03 9.88 2.08
C GLY A 62 -3.79 10.71 0.82
N LYS A 63 -2.65 11.40 0.82
CA LYS A 63 -2.16 12.27 -0.26
C LYS A 63 -0.74 11.92 -0.68
N GLY A 64 -0.42 10.63 -0.73
CA GLY A 64 0.89 10.10 -1.04
C GLY A 64 1.61 9.51 0.18
N SER A 65 2.62 8.68 -0.07
CA SER A 65 3.38 8.02 1.00
C SER A 65 4.13 9.03 1.88
N LEU A 66 4.57 10.17 1.31
CA LEU A 66 5.21 11.25 2.08
C LEU A 66 4.24 12.00 3.01
N ASP A 67 2.92 11.84 2.85
CA ASP A 67 1.89 12.31 3.79
C ASP A 67 1.60 11.25 4.87
N ALA A 68 1.55 9.96 4.51
CA ALA A 68 1.19 8.88 5.43
C ALA A 68 2.31 8.56 6.45
N ILE A 69 3.57 8.51 6.00
CA ILE A 69 4.71 8.12 6.86
C ILE A 69 4.86 9.04 8.09
N PRO A 70 4.88 10.39 7.97
CA PRO A 70 4.96 11.27 9.13
C PRO A 70 3.77 11.12 10.09
N LYS A 71 2.56 10.86 9.59
CA LYS A 71 1.37 10.63 10.44
C LYS A 71 1.55 9.41 11.35
N VAL A 72 2.16 8.34 10.81
CA VAL A 72 2.46 7.15 11.61
C VAL A 72 3.64 7.40 12.54
N ALA A 73 4.71 8.03 12.06
CA ALA A 73 5.88 8.33 12.88
C ALA A 73 5.55 9.23 14.10
N THR A 74 4.65 10.19 13.93
CA THR A 74 4.21 11.07 15.04
C THR A 74 3.17 10.43 15.98
N GLY A 75 2.69 9.23 15.67
CA GLY A 75 1.64 8.56 16.44
C GLY A 75 0.23 9.08 16.19
N ALA A 76 0.03 10.01 15.24
CA ALA A 76 -1.31 10.46 14.83
C ALA A 76 -2.17 9.29 14.29
N PHE A 77 -1.52 8.32 13.69
CA PHE A 77 -2.09 7.02 13.29
C PHE A 77 -1.17 5.91 13.81
N PRO A 78 -1.71 4.89 14.49
CA PRO A 78 -0.90 3.76 14.95
C PRO A 78 -0.38 2.91 13.79
N VAL A 79 -1.14 2.82 12.70
CA VAL A 79 -0.84 1.98 11.53
C VAL A 79 -1.06 2.78 10.25
N GLY A 80 -0.26 2.52 9.24
CA GLY A 80 -0.41 3.14 7.92
C GLY A 80 -0.05 2.20 6.78
N PHE A 81 -0.26 2.69 5.56
CA PHE A 81 0.14 2.04 4.32
C PHE A 81 0.98 3.02 3.52
N ALA A 82 2.20 2.66 3.16
CA ALA A 82 3.11 3.56 2.46
C ALA A 82 4.22 2.81 1.71
N ASP A 83 4.83 3.47 0.73
CA ASP A 83 6.01 2.99 0.02
C ASP A 83 7.22 2.83 0.95
N ILE A 84 7.82 1.63 0.94
CA ILE A 84 8.97 1.32 1.80
C ILE A 84 10.23 2.11 1.42
N ASN A 85 10.40 2.47 0.17
CA ASN A 85 11.58 3.22 -0.27
C ASN A 85 11.51 4.68 0.21
N SER A 86 10.31 5.25 0.24
CA SER A 86 10.06 6.55 0.87
C SER A 86 10.25 6.49 2.39
N LEU A 87 9.87 5.37 3.04
CA LEU A 87 10.12 5.14 4.47
C LEU A 87 11.62 5.08 4.77
N ILE A 88 12.41 4.38 3.96
CA ILE A 88 13.88 4.31 4.10
C ILE A 88 14.49 5.71 4.08
N LYS A 89 14.12 6.53 3.08
CA LYS A 89 14.59 7.92 2.97
C LYS A 89 14.14 8.78 4.15
N PHE A 90 12.90 8.62 4.59
CA PHE A 90 12.37 9.33 5.75
C PHE A 90 13.15 9.02 7.03
N LEU A 91 13.45 7.74 7.30
CA LEU A 91 14.19 7.30 8.48
C LEU A 91 15.66 7.74 8.44
N ASP A 92 16.28 7.81 7.27
CA ASP A 92 17.61 8.37 7.11
C ASP A 92 17.65 9.88 7.43
N GLN A 93 16.60 10.60 7.02
CA GLN A 93 16.47 12.05 7.31
C GLN A 93 16.04 12.34 8.75
N ASN A 94 15.35 11.40 9.40
CA ASN A 94 14.81 11.50 10.75
C ASN A 94 15.26 10.31 11.62
N PRO A 95 16.57 10.23 11.98
CA PRO A 95 17.08 9.12 12.77
C PRO A 95 16.34 8.98 14.10
N GLY A 96 15.89 7.75 14.39
CA GLY A 96 15.13 7.47 15.61
C GLY A 96 13.63 7.73 15.53
N ALA A 97 13.10 8.16 14.38
CA ALA A 97 11.65 8.27 14.20
C ALA A 97 10.98 6.90 14.42
N PRO A 98 9.94 6.81 15.26
CA PRO A 98 9.37 5.54 15.70
C PRO A 98 8.40 4.95 14.66
N VAL A 99 8.91 4.53 13.51
CA VAL A 99 8.12 3.90 12.44
C VAL A 99 8.91 2.82 11.73
N THR A 100 8.27 1.70 11.38
CA THR A 100 8.85 0.61 10.60
C THR A 100 7.79 -0.10 9.77
N ALA A 101 8.20 -0.78 8.69
CA ALA A 101 7.31 -1.65 7.91
C ALA A 101 7.22 -3.04 8.56
N ILE A 102 6.01 -3.63 8.52
CA ILE A 102 5.70 -4.90 9.19
C ILE A 102 5.00 -5.94 8.30
N MET A 103 4.57 -5.54 7.10
CA MET A 103 3.95 -6.44 6.13
C MET A 103 4.08 -5.86 4.72
N MET A 104 4.81 -6.52 3.84
CA MET A 104 4.89 -6.13 2.43
C MET A 104 3.59 -6.47 1.71
N VAL A 105 3.00 -5.49 1.04
CA VAL A 105 1.77 -5.67 0.25
C VAL A 105 2.08 -5.66 -1.23
N TYR A 106 2.81 -4.66 -1.72
CA TYR A 106 3.25 -4.64 -3.12
C TYR A 106 4.66 -5.22 -3.22
N ASP A 107 4.74 -6.52 -3.47
CA ASP A 107 6.00 -7.22 -3.69
C ASP A 107 6.76 -6.62 -4.89
N LYS A 108 6.05 -6.24 -5.95
CA LYS A 108 6.59 -5.49 -7.08
C LYS A 108 6.03 -4.06 -7.05
N PRO A 109 6.88 -3.01 -7.07
CA PRO A 109 6.39 -1.64 -6.97
C PRO A 109 5.58 -1.23 -8.19
N PRO A 110 4.47 -0.47 -8.01
CA PRO A 110 3.65 0.01 -9.13
C PRO A 110 4.20 1.28 -9.79
N PHE A 111 5.43 1.69 -9.47
CA PHE A 111 6.02 2.89 -10.02
C PHE A 111 6.12 2.82 -11.53
N ALA A 112 5.58 3.81 -12.21
CA ALA A 112 5.55 3.85 -13.67
C ALA A 112 5.75 5.28 -14.19
N ILE A 113 6.23 5.33 -15.43
CA ILE A 113 6.01 6.46 -16.31
C ILE A 113 4.84 6.09 -17.20
N VAL A 114 3.79 6.91 -17.16
CA VAL A 114 2.65 6.76 -18.06
C VAL A 114 2.72 7.89 -19.09
N GLY A 115 2.76 7.54 -20.36
CA GLY A 115 2.90 8.46 -21.47
C GLY A 115 1.86 8.20 -22.55
N ARG A 116 1.92 9.01 -23.59
CA ARG A 116 1.10 8.82 -24.81
C ARG A 116 2.01 8.52 -26.00
N LYS A 117 1.66 7.46 -26.74
CA LYS A 117 2.40 7.06 -27.94
C LYS A 117 2.32 8.12 -29.03
N SER A 118 1.17 8.81 -29.14
CA SER A 118 0.98 9.95 -30.04
C SER A 118 1.88 11.16 -29.69
N LEU A 119 2.38 11.23 -28.43
CA LEU A 119 3.36 12.23 -28.00
C LEU A 119 4.80 11.67 -28.00
N GLY A 120 5.04 10.52 -28.63
CA GLY A 120 6.35 9.93 -28.81
C GLY A 120 6.85 9.08 -27.64
N ILE A 121 6.04 8.81 -26.60
CA ILE A 121 6.48 8.08 -25.40
C ILE A 121 6.05 6.62 -25.45
N SER A 122 7.02 5.70 -25.56
CA SER A 122 6.76 4.24 -25.59
C SER A 122 7.78 3.43 -24.80
N LYS A 123 8.96 3.95 -24.54
CA LYS A 123 10.08 3.30 -23.84
C LYS A 123 10.89 4.32 -23.04
N PRO A 124 11.73 3.89 -22.08
CA PRO A 124 12.48 4.82 -21.21
C PRO A 124 13.25 5.90 -21.97
N LYS A 125 13.92 5.55 -23.07
CA LYS A 125 14.77 6.49 -23.82
C LYS A 125 13.98 7.64 -24.46
N ASP A 126 12.71 7.46 -24.70
CA ASP A 126 11.84 8.48 -25.32
C ASP A 126 11.55 9.67 -24.35
N LEU A 127 11.93 9.54 -23.09
CA LEU A 127 11.82 10.64 -22.12
C LEU A 127 12.82 11.78 -22.38
N GLU A 128 13.96 11.48 -23.01
CA GLU A 128 14.93 12.51 -23.37
C GLU A 128 14.37 13.41 -24.48
N GLY A 129 14.34 14.70 -24.23
CA GLY A 129 13.72 15.72 -25.09
C GLY A 129 12.24 15.96 -24.81
N SER A 130 11.63 15.22 -23.88
CA SER A 130 10.20 15.35 -23.54
C SER A 130 9.96 16.11 -22.22
N THR A 131 8.70 16.42 -21.96
CA THR A 131 8.22 17.01 -20.69
C THR A 131 7.57 15.93 -19.82
N LEU A 132 8.14 15.72 -18.63
CA LEU A 132 7.64 14.78 -17.62
C LEU A 132 6.90 15.54 -16.51
N GLY A 133 5.60 15.34 -16.39
CA GLY A 133 4.81 15.85 -15.28
C GLY A 133 5.01 15.00 -14.02
N ALA A 134 5.51 15.60 -12.95
CA ALA A 134 5.85 14.88 -11.72
C ALA A 134 5.31 15.61 -10.49
N PRO A 135 4.38 14.99 -9.71
CA PRO A 135 3.98 15.55 -8.42
C PRO A 135 5.12 15.42 -7.41
N PRO A 136 5.53 16.51 -6.73
CA PRO A 136 6.64 16.45 -5.76
C PRO A 136 6.50 15.39 -4.66
N PRO A 137 5.29 15.12 -4.09
CA PRO A 137 5.12 14.09 -3.07
C PRO A 137 4.87 12.67 -3.62
N ASP A 138 5.00 12.43 -4.94
CA ASP A 138 4.77 11.13 -5.57
C ASP A 138 5.91 10.15 -5.30
N GLY A 139 5.55 8.95 -4.79
CA GLY A 139 6.52 7.87 -4.59
C GLY A 139 7.24 7.43 -5.87
N ALA A 140 6.54 7.40 -7.01
CA ALA A 140 7.14 7.08 -8.29
C ALA A 140 8.15 8.15 -8.73
N TRP A 141 7.84 9.45 -8.54
CA TRP A 141 8.79 10.53 -8.77
C TRP A 141 10.02 10.42 -7.87
N ALA A 142 9.83 10.10 -6.59
CA ALA A 142 10.93 9.94 -5.65
C ALA A 142 11.93 8.84 -6.07
N GLN A 143 11.52 7.86 -6.88
CA GLN A 143 12.37 6.78 -7.39
C GLN A 143 12.83 7.02 -8.84
N PHE A 144 12.37 8.07 -9.50
CA PHE A 144 12.73 8.39 -10.89
C PHE A 144 14.25 8.52 -11.12
N PRO A 145 15.06 9.15 -10.25
CA PRO A 145 16.52 9.20 -10.43
C PRO A 145 17.16 7.80 -10.52
N SER A 146 16.73 6.85 -9.70
CA SER A 146 17.22 5.46 -9.75
C SER A 146 16.81 4.76 -11.05
N PHE A 147 15.58 4.99 -11.52
CA PHE A 147 15.11 4.50 -12.82
C PHE A 147 15.91 5.11 -13.98
N ALA A 148 16.13 6.43 -13.94
CA ALA A 148 16.91 7.12 -14.96
C ALA A 148 18.34 6.58 -15.05
N LYS A 149 19.01 6.37 -13.91
CA LYS A 149 20.33 5.75 -13.85
C LYS A 149 20.35 4.33 -14.41
N ALA A 150 19.39 3.49 -14.03
CA ALA A 150 19.28 2.11 -14.50
C ALA A 150 19.06 2.00 -16.03
N ASN A 151 18.49 3.04 -16.65
CA ASN A 151 18.22 3.11 -18.09
C ASN A 151 19.17 4.02 -18.87
N ASN A 152 20.25 4.50 -18.25
CA ASN A 152 21.23 5.42 -18.85
C ASN A 152 20.56 6.66 -19.48
N LEU A 153 19.57 7.25 -18.77
CA LEU A 153 18.91 8.47 -19.20
C LEU A 153 19.72 9.70 -18.80
N ASP A 154 19.86 10.63 -19.71
CA ASP A 154 20.39 11.96 -19.42
C ASP A 154 19.26 12.84 -18.88
N MET A 155 19.21 12.99 -17.56
CA MET A 155 18.16 13.76 -16.88
C MET A 155 18.17 15.25 -17.27
N SER A 156 19.31 15.79 -17.74
CA SER A 156 19.41 17.18 -18.20
C SER A 156 18.60 17.44 -19.47
N LYS A 157 18.27 16.38 -20.21
CA LYS A 157 17.43 16.44 -21.41
C LYS A 157 15.94 16.23 -21.14
N ILE A 158 15.55 15.98 -19.90
CA ILE A 158 14.15 15.76 -19.52
C ILE A 158 13.64 17.03 -18.83
N LYS A 159 12.65 17.68 -19.44
CA LYS A 159 12.01 18.81 -18.79
C LYS A 159 11.03 18.28 -17.74
N VAL A 160 11.31 18.52 -16.47
CA VAL A 160 10.42 18.17 -15.39
C VAL A 160 9.45 19.32 -15.11
N GLU A 161 8.15 19.04 -15.20
CA GLU A 161 7.08 19.98 -14.87
C GLU A 161 6.45 19.56 -13.55
N PRO A 162 6.59 20.35 -12.46
CA PRO A 162 5.90 20.09 -11.21
C PRO A 162 4.39 20.22 -11.41
N VAL A 163 3.66 19.13 -11.16
CA VAL A 163 2.19 19.09 -11.31
C VAL A 163 1.53 18.65 -10.00
N GLY A 164 0.28 19.04 -9.79
CA GLY A 164 -0.52 18.51 -8.68
C GLY A 164 -1.14 17.17 -9.05
N PHE A 165 -1.38 16.29 -8.06
CA PHE A 165 -2.12 15.05 -8.30
C PHE A 165 -3.48 15.24 -9.02
N PRO A 166 -4.30 16.27 -8.75
CA PRO A 166 -5.56 16.47 -9.47
C PRO A 166 -5.39 16.86 -10.93
N THR A 167 -4.26 17.47 -11.31
CA THR A 167 -4.00 17.99 -12.65
C THR A 167 -3.08 17.10 -13.48
N ARG A 168 -2.44 16.11 -12.88
CA ARG A 168 -1.44 15.23 -13.50
C ARG A 168 -1.94 14.57 -14.77
N GLU A 169 -2.97 13.75 -14.67
CA GLU A 169 -3.54 13.05 -15.82
C GLU A 169 -4.28 13.97 -16.79
N PRO A 170 -5.06 15.00 -16.35
CA PRO A 170 -5.60 16.01 -17.26
C PRO A 170 -4.54 16.68 -18.13
N MET A 171 -3.39 17.08 -17.57
CA MET A 171 -2.31 17.70 -18.34
C MET A 171 -1.73 16.76 -19.39
N LEU A 172 -1.59 15.46 -19.08
CA LEU A 172 -1.16 14.45 -20.05
C LEU A 172 -2.23 14.20 -21.13
N ALA A 173 -3.49 14.10 -20.74
CA ALA A 173 -4.59 13.92 -21.68
C ALA A 173 -4.71 15.08 -22.69
N GLU A 174 -4.44 16.30 -22.23
CA GLU A 174 -4.43 17.52 -23.03
C GLU A 174 -3.12 17.75 -23.82
N GLY A 175 -2.09 16.92 -23.61
CA GLY A 175 -0.77 17.07 -24.25
C GLY A 175 0.06 18.26 -23.73
N LYS A 176 -0.22 18.75 -22.54
CA LYS A 176 0.58 19.78 -21.85
C LYS A 176 1.85 19.25 -21.27
N VAL A 177 1.90 17.96 -21.00
CA VAL A 177 3.07 17.13 -20.70
C VAL A 177 3.03 15.89 -21.56
N ASP A 178 4.17 15.27 -21.85
CA ASP A 178 4.26 14.09 -22.73
C ASP A 178 4.12 12.79 -21.96
N SER A 179 4.46 12.82 -20.67
CA SER A 179 4.37 11.71 -19.74
C SER A 179 4.20 12.19 -18.30
N VAL A 180 3.82 11.28 -17.41
CA VAL A 180 3.72 11.57 -15.97
C VAL A 180 4.31 10.42 -15.14
N THR A 181 4.82 10.73 -13.95
CA THR A 181 5.10 9.72 -12.93
C THR A 181 3.81 9.34 -12.20
N GLY A 182 3.71 8.09 -11.75
CA GLY A 182 2.59 7.63 -10.95
C GLY A 182 2.59 6.12 -10.73
N PHE A 183 1.50 5.62 -10.16
CA PHE A 183 1.27 4.18 -10.07
C PHE A 183 0.61 3.69 -11.36
N SER A 184 1.14 2.61 -11.93
CA SER A 184 0.74 2.07 -13.23
C SER A 184 -0.77 1.94 -13.39
N PHE A 185 -1.45 1.30 -12.42
CA PHE A 185 -2.88 1.08 -12.44
C PHE A 185 -3.71 2.36 -12.22
N SER A 186 -3.21 3.34 -11.47
CA SER A 186 -3.96 4.58 -11.21
C SER A 186 -3.87 5.55 -12.38
N SER A 187 -2.67 5.91 -12.81
CA SER A 187 -2.50 6.89 -13.90
C SER A 187 -3.05 6.37 -15.23
N TYR A 188 -2.83 5.09 -15.55
CA TYR A 188 -3.40 4.46 -16.74
C TYR A 188 -4.92 4.56 -16.79
N LEU A 189 -5.61 4.11 -15.74
CA LEU A 189 -7.08 4.11 -15.72
C LEU A 189 -7.69 5.49 -15.56
N ASN A 190 -6.97 6.44 -14.95
CA ASN A 190 -7.40 7.83 -14.93
C ASN A 190 -7.39 8.45 -16.33
N LEU A 191 -6.39 8.13 -17.18
CA LEU A 191 -6.36 8.54 -18.58
C LEU A 191 -7.50 7.90 -19.38
N VAL A 192 -7.77 6.62 -19.19
CA VAL A 192 -8.92 5.93 -19.81
C VAL A 192 -10.22 6.65 -19.45
N ARG A 193 -10.43 7.00 -18.18
CA ARG A 193 -11.59 7.74 -17.70
C ARG A 193 -11.70 9.15 -18.33
N LEU A 194 -10.57 9.77 -18.63
CA LEU A 194 -10.51 11.07 -19.32
C LEU A 194 -10.73 10.97 -20.84
N GLY A 195 -10.96 9.74 -21.37
CA GLY A 195 -11.23 9.50 -22.77
C GLY A 195 -9.98 9.33 -23.65
N THR A 196 -8.78 9.22 -23.05
CA THR A 196 -7.60 8.89 -23.84
C THR A 196 -7.71 7.44 -24.33
N PRO A 197 -7.57 7.19 -25.66
CA PRO A 197 -7.65 5.83 -26.21
C PRO A 197 -6.60 4.92 -25.57
N GLU A 198 -6.99 3.72 -25.15
CA GLU A 198 -6.08 2.77 -24.51
C GLU A 198 -4.89 2.41 -25.41
N SER A 199 -5.12 2.36 -26.72
CA SER A 199 -4.07 2.11 -27.73
C SER A 199 -3.00 3.21 -27.75
N ASP A 200 -3.33 4.43 -27.33
CA ASP A 200 -2.40 5.57 -27.26
C ASP A 200 -1.62 5.62 -25.95
N ILE A 201 -2.14 4.99 -24.87
CA ILE A 201 -1.47 5.01 -23.57
C ILE A 201 -0.28 4.04 -23.58
N SER A 202 0.88 4.50 -23.14
CA SER A 202 2.03 3.67 -22.81
C SER A 202 2.24 3.65 -21.30
N THR A 203 2.54 2.48 -20.76
CA THR A 203 2.86 2.31 -19.33
C THR A 203 4.23 1.65 -19.23
N ILE A 204 5.22 2.43 -18.81
CA ILE A 204 6.60 1.98 -18.59
C ILE A 204 6.71 1.66 -17.10
N LEU A 205 6.50 0.39 -16.72
CA LEU A 205 6.65 -0.04 -15.34
C LEU A 205 8.12 -0.06 -14.97
N MET A 206 8.54 0.76 -14.02
CA MET A 206 9.95 0.95 -13.66
C MET A 206 10.63 -0.36 -13.23
N ALA A 207 9.87 -1.26 -12.59
CA ALA A 207 10.37 -2.57 -12.17
C ALA A 207 10.73 -3.50 -13.34
N ASP A 208 10.13 -3.32 -14.51
CA ASP A 208 10.48 -4.07 -15.73
C ASP A 208 11.69 -3.48 -16.46
N HIS A 209 12.12 -2.31 -16.03
CA HIS A 209 13.24 -1.57 -16.58
C HIS A 209 14.34 -1.30 -15.53
N GLY A 210 14.69 -2.34 -14.76
CA GLY A 210 15.85 -2.34 -13.88
C GLY A 210 15.67 -1.80 -12.47
N LEU A 211 14.50 -1.30 -12.09
CA LEU A 211 14.22 -0.83 -10.74
C LEU A 211 13.77 -2.00 -9.83
N LYS A 212 14.72 -2.66 -9.17
CA LYS A 212 14.49 -3.88 -8.38
C LYS A 212 14.08 -3.60 -6.94
N LEU A 213 13.14 -2.68 -6.73
CA LEU A 213 12.67 -2.27 -5.42
C LEU A 213 11.44 -3.09 -4.97
N TYR A 214 11.04 -2.90 -3.74
CA TYR A 214 9.71 -3.24 -3.22
C TYR A 214 8.79 -2.02 -3.32
N GLY A 215 7.48 -2.25 -3.18
CA GLY A 215 6.49 -1.17 -3.17
C GLY A 215 5.96 -0.86 -1.77
N ASN A 216 4.63 -0.74 -1.66
CA ASN A 216 3.99 -0.35 -0.43
C ASN A 216 3.87 -1.49 0.58
N ALA A 217 4.03 -1.12 1.85
CA ALA A 217 3.93 -1.98 3.01
C ALA A 217 2.95 -1.41 4.04
N ILE A 218 2.43 -2.26 4.91
CA ILE A 218 1.85 -1.82 6.17
C ILE A 218 2.99 -1.35 7.05
N ILE A 219 2.90 -0.11 7.51
CA ILE A 219 3.83 0.51 8.45
C ILE A 219 3.16 0.72 9.81
N VAL A 220 3.94 0.72 10.87
CA VAL A 220 3.43 0.86 12.24
C VAL A 220 4.30 1.84 13.03
N ASN A 221 3.68 2.60 13.92
CA ASN A 221 4.42 3.33 14.94
C ASN A 221 5.04 2.30 15.92
N THR A 222 6.36 2.34 16.10
CA THR A 222 7.08 1.31 16.88
C THR A 222 6.80 1.40 18.37
N GLU A 223 6.51 2.58 18.92
CA GLU A 223 6.11 2.74 20.32
C GLU A 223 4.74 2.12 20.56
N TYR A 224 3.79 2.39 19.65
CA TYR A 224 2.48 1.74 19.69
C TYR A 224 2.61 0.21 19.54
N ALA A 225 3.42 -0.27 18.62
CA ALA A 225 3.62 -1.70 18.37
C ALA A 225 4.21 -2.41 19.61
N ASN A 226 5.19 -1.80 20.27
CA ASN A 226 5.81 -2.35 21.47
C ASN A 226 4.82 -2.44 22.64
N ALA A 227 3.95 -1.44 22.78
CA ALA A 227 2.91 -1.42 23.83
C ALA A 227 1.73 -2.34 23.50
N ASN A 228 1.50 -2.71 22.20
CA ASN A 228 0.30 -3.36 21.72
C ASN A 228 0.60 -4.53 20.76
N ILE A 229 1.59 -5.37 21.04
CA ILE A 229 2.05 -6.47 20.16
C ILE A 229 0.87 -7.36 19.72
N GLY A 230 -0.03 -7.71 20.63
CA GLY A 230 -1.21 -8.52 20.34
C GLY A 230 -2.15 -7.86 19.34
N THR A 231 -2.40 -6.56 19.50
CA THR A 231 -3.26 -5.77 18.61
C THR A 231 -2.66 -5.67 17.21
N VAL A 232 -1.35 -5.45 17.08
CA VAL A 232 -0.69 -5.39 15.77
C VAL A 232 -0.77 -6.73 15.05
N LYS A 233 -0.50 -7.85 15.73
CA LYS A 233 -0.69 -9.20 15.16
C LYS A 233 -2.15 -9.47 14.78
N ALA A 234 -3.09 -9.04 15.62
CA ALA A 234 -4.52 -9.16 15.37
C ALA A 234 -4.98 -8.29 14.19
N PHE A 235 -4.30 -7.16 13.90
CA PHE A 235 -4.58 -6.30 12.75
C PHE A 235 -4.12 -6.91 11.41
N LEU A 236 -2.93 -7.52 11.36
CA LEU A 236 -2.38 -8.05 10.11
C LEU A 236 -3.14 -9.25 9.55
N ARG A 237 -3.72 -10.10 10.41
CA ARG A 237 -4.51 -11.27 9.98
C ARG A 237 -5.73 -10.90 9.14
N PRO A 238 -6.61 -9.99 9.58
CA PRO A 238 -7.70 -9.44 8.76
C PRO A 238 -7.24 -8.80 7.45
N VAL A 239 -6.10 -8.09 7.46
CA VAL A 239 -5.52 -7.54 6.22
C VAL A 239 -5.20 -8.64 5.22
N GLY A 240 -4.50 -9.70 5.65
CA GLY A 240 -4.22 -10.85 4.79
C GLY A 240 -5.49 -11.58 4.33
N ALA A 241 -6.49 -11.73 5.20
CA ALA A 241 -7.78 -12.32 4.84
C ALA A 241 -8.54 -11.47 3.81
N GLY A 242 -8.58 -10.16 3.98
CA GLY A 242 -9.21 -9.24 3.02
C GLY A 242 -8.57 -9.28 1.64
N TRP A 243 -7.24 -9.39 1.57
CA TRP A 243 -6.55 -9.59 0.28
C TRP A 243 -6.88 -10.94 -0.34
N LYS A 244 -6.92 -12.01 0.46
CA LYS A 244 -7.34 -13.34 -0.01
C LYS A 244 -8.76 -13.31 -0.57
N ASP A 245 -9.70 -12.73 0.16
CA ASP A 245 -11.10 -12.61 -0.26
C ASP A 245 -11.23 -11.76 -1.53
N ALA A 246 -10.52 -10.64 -1.62
CA ALA A 246 -10.53 -9.74 -2.77
C ALA A 246 -9.92 -10.37 -4.04
N ILE A 247 -8.95 -11.26 -3.90
CA ILE A 247 -8.38 -12.03 -5.02
C ILE A 247 -9.38 -13.09 -5.49
N ALA A 248 -10.13 -13.68 -4.57
CA ALA A 248 -11.16 -14.67 -4.88
C ALA A 248 -12.41 -14.02 -5.51
N ASP A 249 -12.81 -12.85 -5.04
CA ASP A 249 -13.96 -12.09 -5.53
C ASP A 249 -13.67 -10.58 -5.56
N PRO A 250 -13.04 -10.09 -6.64
CA PRO A 250 -12.75 -8.66 -6.80
C PRO A 250 -14.01 -7.79 -6.82
N SER A 251 -15.13 -8.31 -7.31
CA SER A 251 -16.39 -7.58 -7.38
C SER A 251 -16.96 -7.31 -5.98
N ALA A 252 -16.94 -8.30 -5.08
CA ALA A 252 -17.32 -8.11 -3.67
C ALA A 252 -16.43 -7.08 -2.97
N ALA A 253 -15.11 -7.09 -3.25
CA ALA A 253 -14.19 -6.11 -2.70
C ALA A 253 -14.54 -4.68 -3.17
N VAL A 254 -14.80 -4.52 -4.45
CA VAL A 254 -15.20 -3.21 -5.01
C VAL A 254 -16.56 -2.77 -4.49
N ALA A 255 -17.52 -3.68 -4.28
CA ALA A 255 -18.79 -3.34 -3.64
C ALA A 255 -18.59 -2.76 -2.22
N ALA A 256 -17.64 -3.32 -1.45
CA ALA A 256 -17.26 -2.78 -0.15
C ALA A 256 -16.61 -1.40 -0.24
N LEU A 257 -15.79 -1.14 -1.27
CA LEU A 257 -15.22 0.17 -1.58
C LEU A 257 -16.30 1.20 -1.90
N VAL A 258 -17.25 0.87 -2.81
CA VAL A 258 -18.30 1.79 -3.28
C VAL A 258 -19.21 2.24 -2.13
N LYS A 259 -19.45 1.40 -1.12
CA LYS A 259 -20.16 1.83 0.10
C LYS A 259 -19.46 3.00 0.81
N ARG A 260 -18.13 3.13 0.70
CA ARG A 260 -17.32 4.19 1.34
C ARG A 260 -17.01 5.34 0.39
N ASN A 261 -17.06 5.08 -0.91
CA ASN A 261 -16.86 6.06 -1.96
C ASN A 261 -17.95 5.89 -3.05
N PRO A 262 -19.18 6.41 -2.82
CA PRO A 262 -20.29 6.25 -3.78
C PRO A 262 -20.05 6.90 -5.14
N ALA A 263 -19.04 7.77 -5.26
CA ALA A 263 -18.65 8.39 -6.53
C ALA A 263 -17.72 7.52 -7.37
N ALA A 264 -17.26 6.36 -6.84
CA ALA A 264 -16.37 5.46 -7.56
C ALA A 264 -17.15 4.71 -8.67
N ASP A 265 -16.55 4.61 -9.85
CA ASP A 265 -17.01 3.73 -10.91
C ASP A 265 -16.60 2.29 -10.60
N ALA A 266 -17.56 1.44 -10.27
CA ALA A 266 -17.31 0.06 -9.84
C ALA A 266 -16.52 -0.75 -10.88
N LYS A 267 -16.83 -0.61 -12.19
CA LYS A 267 -16.12 -1.35 -13.25
C LYS A 267 -14.67 -0.89 -13.38
N LEU A 268 -14.44 0.41 -13.29
CA LEU A 268 -13.10 0.98 -13.34
C LEU A 268 -12.27 0.55 -12.13
N GLU A 269 -12.87 0.55 -10.94
CA GLU A 269 -12.18 0.18 -9.71
C GLU A 269 -11.91 -1.33 -9.60
N GLU A 270 -12.78 -2.18 -10.15
CA GLU A 270 -12.54 -3.61 -10.27
C GLU A 270 -11.36 -3.89 -11.22
N ARG A 271 -11.32 -3.20 -12.36
CA ARG A 271 -10.20 -3.27 -13.28
C ARG A 271 -8.90 -2.77 -12.63
N ARG A 272 -8.96 -1.70 -11.85
CA ARG A 272 -7.81 -1.15 -11.11
C ARG A 272 -7.28 -2.13 -10.07
N LEU A 273 -8.17 -2.75 -9.31
CA LEU A 273 -7.82 -3.80 -8.35
C LEU A 273 -7.18 -5.00 -9.04
N GLY A 274 -7.74 -5.48 -10.15
CA GLY A 274 -7.18 -6.57 -10.95
C GLY A 274 -5.75 -6.28 -11.41
N LEU A 275 -5.51 -5.09 -11.98
CA LEU A 275 -4.17 -4.67 -12.40
C LEU A 275 -3.17 -4.64 -11.23
N ALA A 276 -3.58 -4.16 -10.06
CA ALA A 276 -2.72 -4.15 -8.87
C ALA A 276 -2.44 -5.57 -8.35
N ILE A 277 -3.45 -6.45 -8.33
CA ILE A 277 -3.29 -7.85 -7.94
C ILE A 277 -2.28 -8.55 -8.85
N ASP A 278 -2.47 -8.47 -10.16
CA ASP A 278 -1.69 -9.23 -11.14
C ASP A 278 -0.25 -8.73 -11.24
N ALA A 279 -0.05 -7.42 -11.26
CA ALA A 279 1.26 -6.83 -11.48
C ALA A 279 2.09 -6.64 -10.21
N ASN A 280 1.46 -6.42 -9.05
CA ASN A 280 2.17 -5.92 -7.88
C ASN A 280 2.06 -6.82 -6.64
N VAL A 281 0.90 -7.49 -6.45
CA VAL A 281 0.60 -8.27 -5.25
C VAL A 281 0.88 -9.75 -5.45
N LEU A 282 0.25 -10.39 -6.43
CA LEU A 282 0.28 -11.84 -6.63
C LEU A 282 1.45 -12.26 -7.53
N THR A 283 2.65 -11.82 -7.19
CA THR A 283 3.90 -12.20 -7.86
C THR A 283 4.24 -13.67 -7.63
N ASP A 284 5.18 -14.22 -8.39
CA ASP A 284 5.64 -15.60 -8.20
C ASP A 284 6.28 -15.81 -6.82
N TYR A 285 6.97 -14.78 -6.29
CA TYR A 285 7.48 -14.83 -4.93
C TYR A 285 6.34 -14.97 -3.90
N VAL A 286 5.29 -14.16 -4.01
CA VAL A 286 4.14 -14.19 -3.10
C VAL A 286 3.35 -15.50 -3.23
N LYS A 287 3.18 -16.03 -4.43
CA LYS A 287 2.53 -17.34 -4.65
C LYS A 287 3.25 -18.46 -3.91
N GLN A 288 4.58 -18.43 -3.89
CA GLN A 288 5.42 -19.46 -3.25
C GLN A 288 5.56 -19.23 -1.74
N ASN A 289 5.82 -17.98 -1.31
CA ASN A 289 6.23 -17.66 0.05
C ASN A 289 5.11 -17.02 0.90
N GLY A 290 3.95 -16.70 0.31
CA GLY A 290 2.88 -15.95 0.98
C GLY A 290 3.13 -14.44 0.99
N MET A 291 2.04 -13.69 1.19
CA MET A 291 2.07 -12.23 1.29
C MET A 291 2.60 -11.79 2.66
N GLY A 292 3.32 -10.69 2.66
CA GLY A 292 3.78 -10.02 3.88
C GLY A 292 5.27 -10.06 4.08
N ASN A 293 5.93 -11.17 3.74
CA ASN A 293 7.38 -11.33 3.85
C ASN A 293 8.14 -10.64 2.72
N ILE A 294 9.44 -10.50 2.92
CA ILE A 294 10.39 -10.03 1.92
C ILE A 294 11.50 -11.07 1.71
N ASP A 295 12.07 -11.11 0.52
CA ASP A 295 13.37 -11.73 0.30
C ASP A 295 14.45 -10.77 0.82
N LYS A 296 15.20 -11.22 1.85
CA LYS A 296 16.20 -10.37 2.53
C LYS A 296 17.34 -9.97 1.60
N SER A 297 17.74 -10.85 0.67
CA SER A 297 18.79 -10.55 -0.30
C SER A 297 18.34 -9.51 -1.31
N ARG A 298 17.13 -9.66 -1.86
CA ARG A 298 16.52 -8.66 -2.73
C ARG A 298 16.35 -7.32 -2.02
N PHE A 299 15.93 -7.32 -0.75
CA PHE A 299 15.76 -6.09 0.01
C PHE A 299 17.09 -5.38 0.27
N ALA A 300 18.15 -6.11 0.59
CA ALA A 300 19.50 -5.55 0.69
C ALA A 300 19.94 -4.92 -0.65
N GLY A 301 19.72 -5.62 -1.77
CA GLY A 301 19.98 -5.09 -3.11
C GLY A 301 19.16 -3.84 -3.45
N ALA A 302 17.92 -3.77 -2.98
CA ALA A 302 17.06 -2.58 -3.15
C ALA A 302 17.64 -1.37 -2.39
N ILE A 303 18.12 -1.56 -1.17
CA ILE A 303 18.77 -0.51 -0.37
C ILE A 303 20.05 -0.01 -1.08
N GLU A 304 20.87 -0.92 -1.62
CA GLU A 304 22.06 -0.56 -2.39
C GLU A 304 21.70 0.19 -3.67
N GLN A 305 20.64 -0.23 -4.40
CA GLN A 305 20.19 0.48 -5.59
C GLN A 305 19.72 1.91 -5.28
N LEU A 306 19.07 2.12 -4.14
CA LEU A 306 18.72 3.48 -3.69
C LEU A 306 19.96 4.32 -3.41
N ARG A 307 21.04 3.74 -2.84
CA ARG A 307 22.30 4.42 -2.57
C ARG A 307 22.96 4.99 -3.84
N ASP A 308 22.73 4.39 -4.96
CA ASP A 308 23.28 4.85 -6.23
C ASP A 308 22.84 6.27 -6.64
N THR A 309 21.70 6.72 -6.11
CA THR A 309 21.12 8.03 -6.46
C THR A 309 20.68 8.84 -5.24
N TYR A 310 20.71 8.23 -4.05
CA TYR A 310 20.39 8.87 -2.80
C TYR A 310 21.55 8.68 -1.82
N GLU A 311 22.16 9.79 -1.42
CA GLU A 311 23.24 9.79 -0.43
C GLU A 311 22.63 9.66 0.97
N TYR A 312 22.81 8.49 1.59
CA TYR A 312 22.39 8.27 2.97
C TYR A 312 23.22 9.09 3.95
N LYS A 313 22.57 9.75 4.88
CA LYS A 313 23.21 10.44 6.02
C LYS A 313 23.67 9.47 7.09
N THR A 314 23.03 8.31 7.17
CA THR A 314 23.31 7.25 8.14
C THR A 314 23.72 5.96 7.43
N THR A 315 24.28 4.99 8.16
CA THR A 315 24.51 3.66 7.61
C THR A 315 23.19 2.90 7.54
N PRO A 316 22.72 2.51 6.35
CA PRO A 316 21.46 1.76 6.21
C PRO A 316 21.51 0.43 6.96
N LYS A 317 20.44 0.14 7.70
CA LYS A 317 20.25 -1.12 8.43
C LYS A 317 18.88 -1.68 8.09
N ALA A 318 18.83 -2.76 7.32
CA ALA A 318 17.59 -3.35 6.82
C ALA A 318 16.55 -3.61 7.93
N ASP A 319 17.01 -4.06 9.10
CA ASP A 319 16.15 -4.36 10.26
C ASP A 319 15.46 -3.13 10.88
N LEU A 320 15.94 -1.91 10.58
CA LEU A 320 15.24 -0.67 10.97
C LEU A 320 14.05 -0.38 10.06
N TYR A 321 14.07 -0.87 8.83
CA TYR A 321 13.09 -0.53 7.81
C TYR A 321 11.97 -1.55 7.70
N PHE A 322 12.25 -2.83 8.02
CA PHE A 322 11.28 -3.90 7.94
C PHE A 322 11.53 -4.96 9.03
N THR A 323 10.43 -5.42 9.65
CA THR A 323 10.44 -6.58 10.55
C THR A 323 9.28 -7.51 10.27
N ASP A 324 9.54 -8.81 10.26
CA ASP A 324 8.55 -9.89 10.09
C ASP A 324 8.00 -10.43 11.43
N ALA A 325 8.41 -9.84 12.57
CA ALA A 325 8.07 -10.31 13.92
C ALA A 325 6.56 -10.39 14.23
N PHE A 326 5.74 -9.68 13.47
CA PHE A 326 4.28 -9.66 13.63
C PHE A 326 3.56 -10.58 12.64
N LEU A 327 4.26 -11.12 11.64
CA LEU A 327 3.70 -11.99 10.61
C LEU A 327 3.56 -13.45 11.10
N PRO A 328 2.62 -14.21 10.56
CA PRO A 328 2.63 -15.66 10.73
C PRO A 328 3.83 -16.26 9.97
N SER A 329 4.33 -17.40 10.45
CA SER A 329 5.36 -18.15 9.73
C SER A 329 4.90 -18.47 8.30
N GLY A 330 5.71 -18.09 7.30
CA GLY A 330 5.39 -18.28 5.88
C GLY A 330 4.37 -17.28 5.31
N GLY A 331 4.13 -16.15 5.98
CA GLY A 331 3.23 -15.10 5.48
C GLY A 331 1.77 -15.52 5.35
N PHE A 332 0.98 -14.73 4.63
CA PHE A 332 -0.43 -15.02 4.36
C PHE A 332 -0.60 -15.71 3.01
N LYS A 333 -1.13 -16.93 3.00
CA LYS A 333 -1.43 -17.65 1.75
C LYS A 333 -2.68 -17.05 1.10
N LEU A 334 -2.54 -16.55 -0.12
CA LEU A 334 -3.60 -15.86 -0.86
C LEU A 334 -4.41 -16.79 -1.77
N LYS A 335 -3.91 -17.98 -2.04
CA LYS A 335 -4.59 -19.05 -2.80
C LYS A 335 -4.51 -20.37 -2.03
#